data_c7ba31256a3c64881e1399579543fe7a
#
_entry.id   c7ba31256a3c64881e1399579543fe7a
#
_cell.length_a   1.000
_cell.length_b   1.000
_cell.length_c   1.000
_cell.angle_alpha   90.00
_cell.angle_beta   90.00
_cell.angle_gamma   90.00
#
_symmetry.space_group_name_H-M   'P 1'
#
loop_
_entity.id
_entity.type
_entity.pdbx_description
1 polymer ?
#
loop_
_entity_poly.entity_id
_entity_poly.type
_entity_poly.pdbx_seq_one_letter_code
_entity_poly.pdbx_strand_id
1 'polypeptide(L)'
;FDQTTITSNEVIKTFFQRVSQAICGATVPLVADNPLGWKLSVSGDVETAFTASVGDLANEESTSNVMTCTCGGNPAGGRAIVTADVTGIPVEHLLAKAGAAPGANAVTFVSADGTQQTFPLGYVVGRHAVLSYEINDEDLSASVGGSNQLWMTKTPANYFVRDVVEIVVSTEDVAPATPGAADEHPNSPNAGVLAGTQG
;
A
#
# COMPACT_ATOMS: atom_id res chain seq x y z
N PHE A 1 -19.74 -3.41 -11.61
CA PHE A 1 -18.89 -3.57 -10.43
C PHE A 1 -19.28 -2.53 -9.38
N ASP A 2 -19.70 -3.00 -8.23
CA ASP A 2 -20.14 -2.13 -7.14
C ASP A 2 -18.93 -1.83 -6.22
N GLN A 3 -18.47 -0.59 -6.26
CA GLN A 3 -17.35 -0.12 -5.43
C GLN A 3 -17.81 0.35 -4.04
N THR A 4 -19.09 0.32 -3.77
CA THR A 4 -19.66 0.78 -2.49
C THR A 4 -19.84 -0.36 -1.50
N THR A 5 -19.85 -1.60 -1.97
CA THR A 5 -20.02 -2.78 -1.11
C THR A 5 -18.67 -3.22 -0.54
N ILE A 6 -18.54 -3.08 0.77
CA ILE A 6 -17.34 -3.55 1.50
C ILE A 6 -17.26 -5.08 1.44
N THR A 7 -16.09 -5.57 1.03
CA THR A 7 -15.75 -6.98 1.03
C THR A 7 -15.39 -7.41 2.46
N SER A 8 -16.01 -8.47 2.97
CA SER A 8 -15.71 -8.94 4.34
C SER A 8 -14.26 -9.40 4.48
N ASN A 9 -13.70 -9.25 5.68
CA ASN A 9 -12.31 -9.66 5.98
C ASN A 9 -12.06 -11.15 5.74
N GLU A 10 -13.06 -12.02 5.95
CA GLU A 10 -12.95 -13.45 5.64
C GLU A 10 -12.72 -13.68 4.13
N VAL A 11 -13.46 -12.97 3.28
CA VAL A 11 -13.32 -13.04 1.82
C VAL A 11 -11.97 -12.45 1.38
N ILE A 12 -11.59 -11.30 1.94
CA ILE A 12 -10.30 -10.64 1.66
C ILE A 12 -9.15 -11.58 2.03
N LYS A 13 -9.17 -12.15 3.22
CA LYS A 13 -8.15 -13.10 3.71
C LYS A 13 -8.02 -14.31 2.80
N THR A 14 -9.14 -14.92 2.42
CA THR A 14 -9.16 -16.06 1.51
C THR A 14 -8.62 -15.69 0.14
N PHE A 15 -8.99 -14.52 -0.38
CA PHE A 15 -8.52 -14.00 -1.66
C PHE A 15 -7.02 -13.77 -1.65
N PHE A 16 -6.50 -13.00 -0.70
CA PHE A 16 -5.08 -12.70 -0.62
C PHE A 16 -4.22 -13.93 -0.37
N GLN A 17 -4.68 -14.87 0.45
CA GLN A 17 -3.97 -16.13 0.65
C GLN A 17 -3.87 -16.96 -0.63
N ARG A 18 -4.97 -17.10 -1.36
CA ARG A 18 -4.99 -17.89 -2.60
C ARG A 18 -4.21 -17.23 -3.73
N VAL A 19 -4.37 -15.93 -3.92
CA VAL A 19 -3.71 -15.18 -5.00
C VAL A 19 -2.21 -15.05 -4.72
N SER A 20 -1.81 -14.74 -3.48
CA SER A 20 -0.40 -14.63 -3.11
C SER A 20 0.34 -15.95 -3.30
N GLN A 21 -0.26 -17.08 -2.91
CA GLN A 21 0.37 -18.39 -3.08
C GLN A 21 0.43 -18.84 -4.54
N ALA A 22 -0.63 -18.59 -5.32
CA ALA A 22 -0.76 -19.14 -6.66
C ALA A 22 -0.05 -18.32 -7.76
N ILE A 23 0.01 -16.99 -7.61
CA ILE A 23 0.41 -16.08 -8.70
C ILE A 23 1.67 -15.31 -8.39
N CYS A 24 1.86 -14.88 -7.13
CA CYS A 24 2.96 -13.99 -6.75
C CYS A 24 4.13 -14.71 -6.08
N GLY A 25 4.04 -16.02 -5.85
CA GLY A 25 5.08 -16.80 -5.14
C GLY A 25 5.36 -16.30 -3.72
N ALA A 26 4.42 -15.56 -3.15
CA ALA A 26 4.61 -14.91 -1.86
C ALA A 26 4.77 -15.94 -0.74
N THR A 27 5.75 -15.70 0.11
CA THR A 27 5.96 -16.43 1.36
C THR A 27 4.74 -16.25 2.28
N VAL A 28 4.57 -17.16 3.23
CA VAL A 28 3.52 -17.09 4.25
C VAL A 28 3.56 -15.71 4.91
N PRO A 29 2.43 -15.00 5.02
CA PRO A 29 2.41 -13.70 5.67
C PRO A 29 3.02 -13.78 7.08
N LEU A 30 3.90 -12.84 7.42
CA LEU A 30 4.39 -12.70 8.76
C LEU A 30 3.20 -12.43 9.70
N VAL A 31 3.11 -13.17 10.77
CA VAL A 31 2.16 -12.89 11.84
C VAL A 31 2.82 -11.87 12.76
N ALA A 32 2.32 -10.66 12.76
CA ALA A 32 2.78 -9.64 13.70
C ALA A 32 1.89 -9.67 14.93
N ASP A 33 2.46 -9.99 16.09
CA ASP A 33 1.73 -9.99 17.36
C ASP A 33 1.29 -8.60 17.79
N ASN A 34 1.97 -7.56 17.30
CA ASN A 34 1.67 -6.15 17.58
C ASN A 34 1.96 -5.29 16.35
N PRO A 35 1.03 -5.14 15.41
CA PRO A 35 1.21 -4.32 14.21
C PRO A 35 1.58 -2.86 14.52
N LEU A 36 0.97 -2.25 15.54
CA LEU A 36 1.25 -0.86 15.93
C LEU A 36 2.65 -0.68 16.54
N GLY A 37 3.24 -1.74 17.12
CA GLY A 37 4.63 -1.75 17.59
C GLY A 37 5.68 -1.93 16.49
N TRP A 38 5.26 -2.24 15.26
CA TRP A 38 6.14 -2.44 14.12
C TRP A 38 6.97 -1.19 13.82
N LYS A 39 8.28 -1.37 13.61
CA LYS A 39 9.18 -0.25 13.35
C LYS A 39 9.31 -0.01 11.86
N LEU A 40 9.17 1.25 11.48
CA LEU A 40 9.33 1.78 10.14
C LEU A 40 10.44 2.83 10.16
N SER A 41 11.36 2.77 9.20
CA SER A 41 12.35 3.82 8.95
C SER A 41 12.03 4.56 7.64
N VAL A 42 12.36 5.85 7.63
CA VAL A 42 12.37 6.68 6.42
C VAL A 42 13.76 7.28 6.28
N SER A 43 14.40 7.06 5.13
CA SER A 43 15.80 7.39 4.89
C SER A 43 16.06 7.85 3.45
N GLY A 44 17.33 8.07 3.10
CA GLY A 44 17.78 8.47 1.76
C GLY A 44 17.88 9.98 1.61
N ASP A 45 17.42 10.52 0.49
CA ASP A 45 17.46 11.94 0.15
C ASP A 45 16.39 12.74 0.92
N VAL A 46 16.59 12.85 2.23
CA VAL A 46 15.69 13.51 3.17
C VAL A 46 16.48 14.45 4.10
N GLU A 47 15.84 15.48 4.63
CA GLU A 47 16.44 16.40 5.60
C GLU A 47 16.70 15.70 6.93
N THR A 48 15.77 14.84 7.37
CA THR A 48 15.83 14.16 8.66
C THR A 48 15.34 12.72 8.53
N ALA A 49 16.26 11.78 8.43
CA ALA A 49 15.91 10.36 8.52
C ALA A 49 15.39 10.03 9.93
N PHE A 50 14.40 9.16 10.02
CA PHE A 50 13.83 8.75 11.30
C PHE A 50 13.43 7.27 11.31
N THR A 51 13.26 6.75 12.52
CA THR A 51 12.62 5.44 12.78
C THR A 51 11.57 5.62 13.86
N ALA A 52 10.36 5.17 13.61
CA ALA A 52 9.25 5.25 14.56
C ALA A 52 8.42 3.97 14.53
N SER A 53 7.55 3.76 15.53
CA SER A 53 6.56 2.71 15.44
C SER A 53 5.38 3.14 14.57
N VAL A 54 4.70 2.18 13.96
CA VAL A 54 3.45 2.46 13.20
C VAL A 54 2.44 3.17 14.10
N GLY A 55 2.33 2.77 15.37
CA GLY A 55 1.42 3.40 16.32
C GLY A 55 1.79 4.86 16.63
N ASP A 56 3.08 5.18 16.78
CA ASP A 56 3.52 6.58 16.98
C ASP A 56 3.15 7.43 15.76
N LEU A 57 3.41 6.93 14.56
CA LEU A 57 3.11 7.62 13.31
C LEU A 57 1.60 7.76 13.08
N ALA A 58 0.81 6.73 13.41
CA ALA A 58 -0.65 6.77 13.32
C ALA A 58 -1.27 7.80 14.27
N ASN A 59 -0.65 8.03 15.43
CA ASN A 59 -1.08 9.09 16.35
C ASN A 59 -0.76 10.50 15.84
N GLU A 60 0.23 10.65 14.97
CA GLU A 60 0.53 11.94 14.33
C GLU A 60 -0.45 12.22 13.19
N GLU A 61 -0.65 11.27 12.30
CA GLU A 61 -1.59 11.37 11.19
C GLU A 61 -2.07 9.99 10.75
N SER A 62 -3.37 9.85 10.64
CA SER A 62 -4.04 8.64 10.15
C SER A 62 -5.22 9.04 9.27
N THR A 63 -5.50 8.21 8.28
CA THR A 63 -6.65 8.36 7.37
C THR A 63 -7.39 7.04 7.26
N SER A 64 -8.71 7.11 7.09
CA SER A 64 -9.56 5.96 6.75
C SER A 64 -10.32 6.27 5.48
N ASN A 65 -10.18 5.40 4.48
CA ASN A 65 -10.78 5.58 3.17
C ASN A 65 -11.24 4.24 2.60
N VAL A 66 -12.42 4.25 1.97
CA VAL A 66 -12.84 3.08 1.20
C VAL A 66 -12.03 3.00 -0.09
N MET A 67 -11.23 1.97 -0.20
CA MET A 67 -10.34 1.72 -1.33
C MET A 67 -10.69 0.41 -2.02
N THR A 68 -10.52 0.39 -3.34
CA THR A 68 -10.70 -0.82 -4.13
C THR A 68 -9.36 -1.27 -4.71
N CYS A 69 -9.09 -2.54 -4.60
CA CYS A 69 -7.87 -3.18 -5.09
C CYS A 69 -8.24 -4.31 -6.06
N THR A 70 -7.53 -4.41 -7.18
CA THR A 70 -7.69 -5.50 -8.16
C THR A 70 -6.38 -6.25 -8.35
N CYS A 71 -6.46 -7.56 -8.56
CA CYS A 71 -5.31 -8.32 -9.04
C CYS A 71 -4.93 -7.87 -10.45
N GLY A 72 -3.62 -7.66 -10.72
CA GLY A 72 -3.12 -7.28 -12.05
C GLY A 72 -3.46 -8.30 -13.15
N GLY A 73 -3.66 -9.56 -12.81
CA GLY A 73 -4.12 -10.62 -13.73
C GLY A 73 -5.63 -10.81 -13.79
N ASN A 74 -6.43 -9.89 -13.24
CA ASN A 74 -7.89 -10.05 -13.21
C ASN A 74 -8.48 -9.90 -14.63
N PRO A 75 -9.13 -10.95 -15.21
CA PRO A 75 -9.67 -10.86 -16.56
C PRO A 75 -10.95 -10.02 -16.62
N ALA A 76 -11.44 -9.73 -17.82
CA ALA A 76 -12.75 -9.11 -18.05
C ALA A 76 -13.85 -9.85 -17.30
N GLY A 77 -14.64 -9.13 -16.50
CA GLY A 77 -15.67 -9.72 -15.65
C GLY A 77 -15.13 -10.61 -14.53
N GLY A 78 -13.82 -10.60 -14.29
CA GLY A 78 -13.18 -11.34 -13.19
C GLY A 78 -13.61 -10.81 -11.83
N ARG A 79 -13.45 -11.66 -10.81
CA ARG A 79 -13.89 -11.38 -9.44
C ARG A 79 -12.72 -11.13 -8.49
N ALA A 80 -11.49 -10.96 -9.03
CA ALA A 80 -10.31 -10.70 -8.25
C ALA A 80 -10.23 -9.21 -7.86
N ILE A 81 -11.27 -8.73 -7.21
CA ILE A 81 -11.50 -7.35 -6.79
C ILE A 81 -11.98 -7.37 -5.35
N VAL A 82 -11.42 -6.51 -4.52
CA VAL A 82 -11.85 -6.29 -3.13
C VAL A 82 -12.01 -4.80 -2.88
N THR A 83 -13.05 -4.43 -2.16
CA THR A 83 -13.28 -3.08 -1.65
C THR A 83 -13.27 -3.14 -0.13
N ALA A 84 -12.47 -2.31 0.50
CA ALA A 84 -12.29 -2.30 1.95
C ALA A 84 -12.20 -0.88 2.49
N ASP A 85 -12.61 -0.70 3.72
CA ASP A 85 -12.22 0.47 4.50
C ASP A 85 -10.77 0.27 4.94
N VAL A 86 -9.90 1.16 4.49
CA VAL A 86 -8.44 1.07 4.67
C VAL A 86 -8.01 2.19 5.60
N THR A 87 -7.59 1.82 6.81
CA THR A 87 -7.04 2.76 7.78
C THR A 87 -5.53 2.64 7.82
N GLY A 88 -4.85 3.78 7.74
CA GLY A 88 -3.39 3.80 7.68
C GLY A 88 -2.79 5.20 7.69
N ILE A 89 -1.47 5.25 7.57
CA ILE A 89 -0.67 6.46 7.57
C ILE A 89 -0.51 6.93 6.12
N PRO A 90 -0.88 8.18 5.75
CA PRO A 90 -0.59 8.72 4.44
C PRO A 90 0.91 8.72 4.18
N VAL A 91 1.35 8.15 3.06
CA VAL A 91 2.78 8.15 2.71
C VAL A 91 3.29 9.58 2.51
N GLU A 92 2.45 10.48 2.00
CA GLU A 92 2.77 11.90 1.87
C GLU A 92 3.16 12.53 3.22
N HIS A 93 2.47 12.18 4.32
CA HIS A 93 2.85 12.61 5.66
C HIS A 93 4.25 12.13 6.06
N LEU A 94 4.58 10.86 5.78
CA LEU A 94 5.90 10.29 6.08
C LEU A 94 7.02 11.00 5.31
N LEU A 95 6.78 11.28 4.02
CA LEU A 95 7.71 12.03 3.17
C LEU A 95 7.90 13.48 3.63
N ALA A 96 6.82 14.13 4.02
CA ALA A 96 6.85 15.49 4.54
C ALA A 96 7.57 15.57 5.89
N LYS A 97 7.30 14.61 6.80
CA LYS A 97 7.96 14.49 8.11
C LYS A 97 9.48 14.31 7.97
N ALA A 98 9.91 13.49 6.99
CA ALA A 98 11.33 13.30 6.69
C ALA A 98 11.97 14.51 5.99
N GLY A 99 11.16 15.38 5.38
CA GLY A 99 11.65 16.48 4.55
C GLY A 99 12.27 15.95 3.26
N ALA A 100 11.51 15.24 2.44
CA ALA A 100 12.01 14.73 1.16
C ALA A 100 12.64 15.86 0.32
N ALA A 101 13.85 15.62 -0.20
CA ALA A 101 14.59 16.63 -0.94
C ALA A 101 13.82 17.11 -2.16
N PRO A 102 13.86 18.42 -2.49
CA PRO A 102 13.11 18.98 -3.64
C PRO A 102 13.42 18.32 -4.99
N GLY A 103 14.61 17.70 -5.12
CA GLY A 103 15.04 16.98 -6.32
C GLY A 103 14.69 15.49 -6.32
N ALA A 104 14.20 14.96 -5.21
CA ALA A 104 13.86 13.54 -5.10
C ALA A 104 12.75 13.17 -6.07
N ASN A 105 12.96 12.10 -6.83
CA ASN A 105 12.03 11.65 -7.85
C ASN A 105 11.64 10.17 -7.74
N ALA A 106 12.21 9.46 -6.78
CA ALA A 106 11.95 8.04 -6.54
C ALA A 106 11.71 7.75 -5.06
N VAL A 107 10.92 6.72 -4.79
CA VAL A 107 10.70 6.17 -3.45
C VAL A 107 10.66 4.66 -3.53
N THR A 108 11.42 3.99 -2.68
CA THR A 108 11.51 2.54 -2.57
C THR A 108 10.91 2.08 -1.25
N PHE A 109 9.98 1.14 -1.31
CA PHE A 109 9.43 0.45 -0.15
C PHE A 109 10.14 -0.90 -0.01
N VAL A 110 10.70 -1.15 1.16
CA VAL A 110 11.43 -2.36 1.49
C VAL A 110 10.62 -3.17 2.49
N SER A 111 10.31 -4.41 2.12
CA SER A 111 9.62 -5.38 2.98
C SER A 111 10.60 -6.09 3.91
N ALA A 112 10.11 -6.60 5.03
CA ALA A 112 10.87 -7.41 5.98
C ALA A 112 11.47 -8.69 5.37
N ASP A 113 10.90 -9.20 4.27
CA ASP A 113 11.44 -10.35 3.53
C ASP A 113 12.54 -9.99 2.53
N GLY A 114 12.87 -8.69 2.42
CA GLY A 114 13.87 -8.16 1.49
C GLY A 114 13.32 -7.80 0.11
N THR A 115 12.03 -8.05 -0.16
CA THR A 115 11.38 -7.59 -1.39
C THR A 115 11.36 -6.06 -1.44
N GLN A 116 11.62 -5.50 -2.61
CA GLN A 116 11.64 -4.05 -2.82
C GLN A 116 10.77 -3.67 -4.02
N GLN A 117 10.08 -2.56 -3.89
CA GLN A 117 9.34 -1.92 -4.98
C GLN A 117 9.69 -0.44 -5.02
N THR A 118 10.14 0.01 -6.18
CA THR A 118 10.52 1.41 -6.42
C THR A 118 9.50 2.06 -7.36
N PHE A 119 9.07 3.25 -7.00
CA PHE A 119 8.09 4.04 -7.75
C PHE A 119 8.59 5.46 -7.97
N PRO A 120 8.11 6.16 -9.03
CA PRO A 120 8.24 7.60 -9.08
C PRO A 120 7.56 8.23 -7.85
N LEU A 121 8.25 9.15 -7.17
CA LEU A 121 7.71 9.82 -5.98
C LEU A 121 6.38 10.50 -6.27
N GLY A 122 6.27 11.22 -7.39
CA GLY A 122 5.03 11.87 -7.81
C GLY A 122 3.89 10.89 -8.11
N TYR A 123 4.20 9.64 -8.50
CA TYR A 123 3.18 8.60 -8.67
C TYR A 123 2.58 8.21 -7.31
N VAL A 124 3.42 7.95 -6.31
CA VAL A 124 2.98 7.54 -4.98
C VAL A 124 2.09 8.60 -4.33
N VAL A 125 2.51 9.86 -4.39
CA VAL A 125 1.73 11.00 -3.88
C VAL A 125 0.42 11.15 -4.66
N GLY A 126 0.48 11.16 -5.99
CA GLY A 126 -0.70 11.31 -6.86
C GLY A 126 -1.68 10.14 -6.81
N ARG A 127 -1.25 8.98 -6.28
CA ARG A 127 -2.10 7.80 -6.03
C ARG A 127 -2.60 7.69 -4.59
N HIS A 128 -2.42 8.74 -3.79
CA HIS A 128 -2.84 8.79 -2.39
C HIS A 128 -2.43 7.54 -1.63
N ALA A 129 -1.13 7.22 -1.70
CA ALA A 129 -0.60 6.02 -1.07
C ALA A 129 -0.79 6.06 0.44
N VAL A 130 -1.25 4.94 1.00
CA VAL A 130 -1.48 4.74 2.43
C VAL A 130 -0.72 3.51 2.89
N LEU A 131 0.04 3.63 3.97
CA LEU A 131 0.60 2.49 4.67
C LEU A 131 -0.43 2.01 5.68
N SER A 132 -1.26 1.06 5.25
CA SER A 132 -2.36 0.52 6.04
C SER A 132 -1.87 -0.37 7.17
N TYR A 133 -2.47 -0.25 8.34
CA TYR A 133 -2.28 -1.13 9.48
C TYR A 133 -3.61 -1.77 9.95
N GLU A 134 -4.74 -1.33 9.36
CA GLU A 134 -6.08 -1.80 9.70
C GLU A 134 -6.96 -1.84 8.44
N ILE A 135 -7.80 -2.85 8.32
CA ILE A 135 -8.76 -3.03 7.24
C ILE A 135 -10.11 -3.44 7.83
N ASN A 136 -11.16 -2.69 7.49
CA ASN A 136 -12.52 -2.90 7.96
C ASN A 136 -12.59 -2.98 9.49
N ASP A 137 -11.97 -2.02 10.18
CA ASP A 137 -11.90 -1.91 11.64
C ASP A 137 -11.21 -3.10 12.34
N GLU A 138 -10.38 -3.88 11.63
CA GLU A 138 -9.58 -4.96 12.20
C GLU A 138 -8.10 -4.79 11.85
N ASP A 139 -7.21 -5.08 12.79
CA ASP A 139 -5.77 -5.13 12.54
C ASP A 139 -5.46 -6.00 11.31
N LEU A 140 -4.47 -5.59 10.51
CA LEU A 140 -4.04 -6.36 9.33
C LEU A 140 -3.69 -7.80 9.68
N SER A 141 -3.05 -8.04 10.82
CA SER A 141 -2.70 -9.39 11.29
C SER A 141 -3.93 -10.29 11.46
N ALA A 142 -5.07 -9.73 11.84
CA ALA A 142 -6.33 -10.48 11.98
C ALA A 142 -7.05 -10.65 10.64
N SER A 143 -7.01 -9.62 9.78
CA SER A 143 -7.76 -9.58 8.52
C SER A 143 -7.03 -10.24 7.34
N VAL A 144 -5.90 -9.68 6.91
CA VAL A 144 -5.19 -10.14 5.71
C VAL A 144 -3.83 -10.76 5.99
N GLY A 145 -3.35 -10.65 7.23
CA GLY A 145 -2.01 -11.04 7.66
C GLY A 145 -0.96 -9.95 7.45
N GLY A 146 0.09 -10.01 8.27
CA GLY A 146 1.18 -9.03 8.24
C GLY A 146 0.99 -7.88 9.23
N SER A 147 1.93 -6.92 9.22
CA SER A 147 1.95 -5.77 10.11
C SER A 147 1.37 -4.51 9.48
N ASN A 148 1.73 -4.28 8.24
CA ASN A 148 1.29 -3.15 7.43
C ASN A 148 1.29 -3.52 5.95
N GLN A 149 0.61 -2.72 5.14
CA GLN A 149 0.57 -2.93 3.69
C GLN A 149 0.42 -1.59 2.97
N LEU A 150 1.23 -1.38 1.93
CA LEU A 150 1.09 -0.24 1.03
C LEU A 150 -0.17 -0.43 0.16
N TRP A 151 -1.08 0.53 0.22
CA TRP A 151 -2.24 0.65 -0.67
C TRP A 151 -2.12 1.90 -1.53
N MET A 152 -2.48 1.81 -2.79
CA MET A 152 -2.48 2.94 -3.73
C MET A 152 -3.72 2.91 -4.61
N THR A 153 -4.32 4.08 -4.85
CA THR A 153 -5.44 4.20 -5.77
C THR A 153 -5.00 3.90 -7.21
N LYS A 154 -5.89 3.37 -8.03
CA LYS A 154 -5.64 3.08 -9.46
C LYS A 154 -4.35 2.31 -9.73
N THR A 155 -4.00 1.41 -8.82
CA THR A 155 -2.78 0.60 -8.89
C THR A 155 -3.13 -0.86 -8.62
N PRO A 156 -2.67 -1.82 -9.46
CA PRO A 156 -2.92 -3.24 -9.21
C PRO A 156 -2.23 -3.76 -7.96
N ALA A 157 -2.83 -4.77 -7.33
CA ALA A 157 -2.37 -5.35 -6.06
C ALA A 157 -0.97 -5.95 -6.10
N ASN A 158 -0.45 -6.33 -7.26
CA ASN A 158 0.92 -6.84 -7.41
C ASN A 158 2.01 -5.79 -7.13
N TYR A 159 1.63 -4.52 -7.04
CA TYR A 159 2.50 -3.42 -6.62
C TYR A 159 2.37 -3.08 -5.14
N PHE A 160 1.46 -3.72 -4.41
CA PHE A 160 1.30 -3.48 -2.98
C PHE A 160 2.38 -4.24 -2.20
N VAL A 161 3.13 -3.49 -1.39
CA VAL A 161 4.20 -4.04 -0.56
C VAL A 161 3.66 -4.31 0.84
N ARG A 162 3.94 -5.50 1.38
CA ARG A 162 3.56 -5.88 2.75
C ARG A 162 4.76 -5.77 3.69
N ASP A 163 4.45 -5.66 4.97
CA ASP A 163 5.46 -5.69 6.05
C ASP A 163 6.62 -4.74 5.76
N VAL A 164 6.29 -3.52 5.37
CA VAL A 164 7.27 -2.48 5.06
C VAL A 164 8.04 -2.14 6.33
N VAL A 165 9.36 -2.22 6.26
CA VAL A 165 10.31 -1.87 7.33
C VAL A 165 11.07 -0.59 7.03
N GLU A 166 11.17 -0.23 5.74
CA GLU A 166 11.91 0.95 5.32
C GLU A 166 11.29 1.60 4.09
N ILE A 167 11.30 2.91 4.06
CA ILE A 167 10.98 3.77 2.91
C ILE A 167 12.23 4.57 2.60
N VAL A 168 12.78 4.39 1.39
CA VAL A 168 13.98 5.08 0.93
C VAL A 168 13.62 6.09 -0.14
N VAL A 169 13.91 7.35 0.10
CA VAL A 169 13.75 8.45 -0.88
C VAL A 169 15.04 8.59 -1.66
N SER A 170 14.99 8.70 -2.98
CA SER A 170 16.18 8.89 -3.79
C SER A 170 15.99 9.85 -4.96
N THR A 171 17.13 10.36 -5.45
CA THR A 171 17.23 11.17 -6.66
C THR A 171 17.93 10.34 -7.73
N GLU A 172 17.18 9.84 -8.68
CA GLU A 172 17.67 9.01 -9.75
C GLU A 172 17.92 9.85 -11.02
N ASP A 173 18.95 9.53 -11.78
CA ASP A 173 19.23 10.18 -13.08
C ASP A 173 18.05 10.01 -14.06
N VAL A 174 17.39 8.85 -13.98
CA VAL A 174 16.14 8.55 -14.71
C VAL A 174 15.11 8.07 -13.71
N ALA A 175 14.00 8.80 -13.63
CA ALA A 175 12.91 8.41 -12.73
C ALA A 175 12.44 6.97 -13.03
N PRO A 176 12.07 6.18 -12.00
CA PRO A 176 11.51 4.84 -12.18
C PRO A 176 10.30 4.86 -13.11
N ALA A 177 10.07 3.75 -13.80
CA ALA A 177 8.87 3.61 -14.61
C ALA A 177 7.62 3.58 -13.72
N THR A 178 6.56 4.25 -14.17
CA THR A 178 5.25 4.12 -13.51
C THR A 178 4.70 2.70 -13.71
N PRO A 179 3.95 2.16 -12.75
CA PRO A 179 3.17 0.94 -12.95
C PRO A 179 2.23 1.11 -14.16
N GLY A 180 2.59 0.52 -15.30
CA GLY A 180 1.88 0.74 -16.57
C GLY A 180 0.64 -0.14 -16.75
N ALA A 181 0.63 -1.29 -16.14
CA ALA A 181 -0.38 -2.32 -16.41
C ALA A 181 -1.81 -1.95 -15.97
N ALA A 182 -1.98 -1.06 -14.98
CA ALA A 182 -3.30 -0.68 -14.50
C ALA A 182 -4.07 0.18 -15.52
N ASP A 183 -3.34 1.03 -16.23
CA ASP A 183 -3.95 1.95 -17.20
C ASP A 183 -4.26 1.25 -18.52
N GLU A 184 -3.54 0.16 -18.82
CA GLU A 184 -3.69 -0.63 -20.03
C GLU A 184 -4.62 -1.83 -19.85
N HIS A 185 -4.96 -2.18 -18.62
CA HIS A 185 -5.84 -3.32 -18.38
C HIS A 185 -7.31 -2.87 -18.56
N PRO A 186 -7.97 -3.18 -19.70
CA PRO A 186 -9.32 -2.68 -19.99
C PRO A 186 -10.37 -3.18 -18.97
N ASN A 187 -9.96 -4.02 -18.04
CA ASN A 187 -10.77 -4.68 -17.04
C ASN A 187 -10.28 -4.46 -15.60
N SER A 188 -9.39 -3.51 -15.41
CA SER A 188 -9.12 -2.92 -14.10
C SER A 188 -10.00 -1.67 -13.90
N PRO A 189 -11.33 -1.80 -13.94
CA PRO A 189 -12.18 -0.65 -13.82
C PRO A 189 -11.94 -0.09 -12.43
N ASN A 190 -11.39 1.10 -12.35
CA ASN A 190 -11.33 1.83 -11.09
C ASN A 190 -10.54 1.17 -9.97
N ALA A 191 -9.53 0.31 -10.30
CA ALA A 191 -8.64 -0.19 -9.26
C ALA A 191 -8.16 0.97 -8.39
N GLY A 192 -8.52 0.96 -7.11
CA GLY A 192 -8.14 1.98 -6.17
C GLY A 192 -8.84 3.34 -6.33
N VAL A 193 -10.13 3.37 -6.57
CA VAL A 193 -10.90 4.61 -6.41
C VAL A 193 -11.16 4.83 -4.92
N LEU A 194 -10.83 6.02 -4.42
CA LEU A 194 -11.29 6.46 -3.11
C LEU A 194 -12.81 6.68 -3.17
N ALA A 195 -13.57 5.85 -2.48
CA ALA A 195 -14.99 6.12 -2.27
C ALA A 195 -15.09 7.09 -1.08
N GLY A 196 -15.62 8.28 -1.33
CA GLY A 196 -15.88 9.22 -0.23
C GLY A 196 -15.37 10.65 -0.46
N THR A 197 -14.64 10.95 -1.51
CA THR A 197 -14.42 12.32 -1.94
C THR A 197 -15.56 12.78 -2.87
N GLN A 198 -16.79 12.69 -2.41
CA GLN A 198 -17.88 13.49 -2.94
C GLN A 198 -17.98 14.73 -2.03
N GLY A 199 -17.16 15.74 -2.33
CA GLY A 199 -17.32 17.09 -1.82
C GLY A 199 -18.45 17.79 -2.52
#